data_a975247ec0ca752b9c06ff7453b7b8c0
#
_entry.id   a975247ec0ca752b9c06ff7453b7b8c0
#
_cell.length_a   1.000
_cell.length_b   1.000
_cell.length_c   1.000
_cell.angle_alpha   90.00
_cell.angle_beta   90.00
_cell.angle_gamma   90.00
#
_symmetry.space_group_name_H-M   'P 1'
#
loop_
_entity.id
_entity.type
_entity.pdbx_description
1 polymer ?
#
loop_
_entity_poly.entity_id
_entity_poly.type
_entity_poly.pdbx_seq_one_letter_code
_entity_poly.pdbx_strand_id
1 'polypeptide(L)'
;MSKVKHIALIKFKEGTSEEQITKIFDDFLDLSENVPGIEDYVAGPNCSPEGQSEGLTHGFIMTFTDASARDAYLINLDHEKLKTAELALVEKLIIFDIEL
;
A
#
# COMPACT_ATOMS: atom_id res chain seq x y z
N MET A 1 -12.68 -19.88 -0.13
CA MET A 1 -11.70 -19.03 0.57
C MET A 1 -12.01 -17.59 0.25
N SER A 2 -12.07 -16.77 1.29
CA SER A 2 -12.42 -15.36 1.10
C SER A 2 -11.20 -14.54 0.75
N LYS A 3 -11.34 -13.69 -0.26
CA LYS A 3 -10.29 -12.72 -0.62
C LYS A 3 -10.19 -11.65 0.44
N VAL A 4 -9.02 -11.03 0.54
CA VAL A 4 -8.77 -9.92 1.45
C VAL A 4 -8.34 -8.70 0.64
N LYS A 5 -8.99 -7.57 0.90
CA LYS A 5 -8.54 -6.25 0.42
C LYS A 5 -7.70 -5.62 1.51
N HIS A 6 -6.44 -5.36 1.20
CA HIS A 6 -5.47 -4.71 2.09
C HIS A 6 -5.30 -3.27 1.60
N ILE A 7 -5.73 -2.32 2.41
CA ILE A 7 -5.82 -0.91 2.04
C ILE A 7 -4.81 -0.12 2.85
N ALA A 8 -3.96 0.66 2.18
CA ALA A 8 -3.04 1.59 2.81
C ALA A 8 -3.39 3.01 2.39
N LEU A 9 -3.57 3.89 3.36
CA LEU A 9 -3.81 5.31 3.14
C LEU A 9 -2.62 6.07 3.70
N ILE A 10 -2.05 6.99 2.93
CA ILE A 10 -0.73 7.54 3.19
C ILE A 10 -0.72 9.05 3.11
N LYS A 11 -0.06 9.68 4.10
CA LYS A 11 0.38 11.05 4.03
C LYS A 11 1.91 11.05 4.05
N PHE A 12 2.54 11.55 2.98
CA PHE A 12 4.00 11.65 2.92
C PHE A 12 4.49 12.87 3.69
N LYS A 13 5.72 12.80 4.17
CA LYS A 13 6.38 13.93 4.82
C LYS A 13 6.50 15.09 3.87
N GLU A 14 6.42 16.31 4.39
CA GLU A 14 6.64 17.52 3.61
C GLU A 14 8.00 17.48 2.95
N GLY A 15 8.07 17.90 1.70
CA GLY A 15 9.31 17.85 0.92
C GLY A 15 9.57 16.56 0.18
N THR A 16 8.72 15.54 0.35
CA THR A 16 8.82 14.30 -0.44
C THR A 16 8.46 14.62 -1.89
N SER A 17 9.37 14.28 -2.81
CA SER A 17 9.19 14.61 -4.24
C SER A 17 8.21 13.64 -4.91
N GLU A 18 7.63 14.09 -6.03
CA GLU A 18 6.80 13.21 -6.87
C GLU A 18 7.58 12.00 -7.36
N GLU A 19 8.88 12.15 -7.64
CA GLU A 19 9.73 11.04 -8.07
C GLU A 19 9.87 9.98 -6.97
N GLN A 20 10.04 10.42 -5.71
CA GLN A 20 10.12 9.50 -4.57
C GLN A 20 8.81 8.76 -4.36
N ILE A 21 7.69 9.45 -4.49
CA ILE A 21 6.34 8.85 -4.35
C ILE A 21 6.11 7.83 -5.47
N THR A 22 6.41 8.19 -6.71
CA THR A 22 6.28 7.29 -7.86
C THR A 22 7.12 6.04 -7.67
N LYS A 23 8.36 6.20 -7.22
CA LYS A 23 9.25 5.07 -7.00
C LYS A 23 8.69 4.10 -5.95
N ILE A 24 8.15 4.62 -4.85
CA ILE A 24 7.54 3.77 -3.81
C ILE A 24 6.39 2.96 -4.40
N PHE A 25 5.49 3.57 -5.15
CA PHE A 25 4.35 2.85 -5.73
C PHE A 25 4.77 1.87 -6.83
N ASP A 26 5.78 2.22 -7.63
CA ASP A 26 6.33 1.31 -8.63
C ASP A 26 6.98 0.09 -7.97
N ASP A 27 7.68 0.29 -6.86
CA ASP A 27 8.30 -0.80 -6.11
C ASP A 27 7.22 -1.72 -5.49
N PHE A 28 6.11 -1.16 -5.00
CA PHE A 28 4.97 -1.96 -4.52
C PHE A 28 4.30 -2.73 -5.67
N LEU A 29 4.20 -2.12 -6.84
CA LEU A 29 3.68 -2.82 -8.03
C LEU A 29 4.55 -4.02 -8.37
N ASP A 30 5.86 -3.83 -8.43
CA ASP A 30 6.81 -4.93 -8.68
C ASP A 30 6.66 -6.03 -7.63
N LEU A 31 6.55 -5.65 -6.37
CA LEU A 31 6.35 -6.59 -5.27
C LEU A 31 5.06 -7.38 -5.47
N SER A 32 3.97 -6.70 -5.86
CA SER A 32 2.68 -7.35 -6.08
C SER A 32 2.72 -8.37 -7.21
N GLU A 33 3.57 -8.16 -8.20
CA GLU A 33 3.72 -9.09 -9.33
C GLU A 33 4.60 -10.29 -8.99
N ASN A 34 5.42 -10.20 -7.94
CA ASN A 34 6.40 -11.22 -7.59
C ASN A 34 6.05 -12.02 -6.33
N VAL A 35 5.13 -11.56 -5.51
CA VAL A 35 4.72 -12.27 -4.28
C VAL A 35 3.50 -13.13 -4.58
N PRO A 36 3.57 -14.45 -4.30
CA PRO A 36 2.41 -15.32 -4.49
C PRO A 36 1.20 -14.88 -3.68
N GLY A 37 0.02 -15.02 -4.25
CA GLY A 37 -1.23 -14.73 -3.55
C GLY A 37 -1.74 -13.31 -3.69
N ILE A 38 -1.00 -12.42 -4.33
CA ILE A 38 -1.48 -11.07 -4.64
C ILE A 38 -2.13 -11.12 -6.03
N GLU A 39 -3.43 -10.88 -6.11
CA GLU A 39 -4.19 -10.95 -7.35
C GLU A 39 -4.31 -9.61 -8.06
N ASP A 40 -4.27 -8.51 -7.32
CA ASP A 40 -4.50 -7.19 -7.86
C ASP A 40 -3.83 -6.12 -7.00
N TYR A 41 -3.45 -5.01 -7.63
CA TYR A 41 -2.84 -3.87 -6.97
C TYR A 41 -3.24 -2.60 -7.72
N VAL A 42 -3.82 -1.65 -7.01
CA VAL A 42 -4.10 -0.31 -7.54
C VAL A 42 -3.56 0.73 -6.57
N ALA A 43 -3.03 1.82 -7.09
CA ALA A 43 -2.47 2.90 -6.28
C ALA A 43 -2.67 4.24 -6.97
N GLY A 44 -2.72 5.29 -6.19
CA GLY A 44 -2.81 6.63 -6.74
C GLY A 44 -3.08 7.70 -5.70
N PRO A 45 -3.17 8.96 -6.15
CA PRO A 45 -3.52 10.07 -5.29
C PRO A 45 -5.00 10.06 -4.95
N ASN A 46 -5.34 10.70 -3.83
CA ASN A 46 -6.73 10.92 -3.46
C ASN A 46 -7.44 11.81 -4.49
N CYS A 47 -8.60 11.40 -4.94
CA CYS A 47 -9.41 12.17 -5.87
C CYS A 47 -10.82 12.47 -5.33
N SER A 48 -11.06 12.24 -4.03
CA SER A 48 -12.37 12.50 -3.43
C SER A 48 -12.64 13.99 -3.33
N PRO A 49 -13.83 14.45 -3.77
CA PRO A 49 -14.23 15.86 -3.63
C PRO A 49 -14.84 16.20 -2.25
N GLU A 50 -14.96 15.22 -1.35
CA GLU A 50 -15.72 15.39 -0.10
C GLU A 50 -14.97 16.13 1.00
N GLY A 51 -13.63 16.26 0.89
CA GLY A 51 -12.84 16.92 1.93
C GLY A 51 -12.74 16.12 3.22
N GLN A 52 -12.86 14.80 3.16
CA GLN A 52 -12.89 13.90 4.31
C GLN A 52 -11.67 12.99 4.41
N SER A 53 -10.56 13.34 3.75
CA SER A 53 -9.39 12.47 3.69
C SER A 53 -8.44 12.61 4.88
N GLU A 54 -8.70 13.52 5.81
CA GLU A 54 -7.89 13.72 7.02
C GLU A 54 -6.40 13.97 6.71
N GLY A 55 -6.11 14.64 5.59
CA GLY A 55 -4.75 14.95 5.17
C GLY A 55 -4.04 13.80 4.46
N LEU A 56 -4.68 12.64 4.32
CA LEU A 56 -4.12 11.51 3.55
C LEU A 56 -4.21 11.84 2.06
N THR A 57 -3.09 11.72 1.36
CA THR A 57 -2.96 12.20 -0.02
C THR A 57 -2.89 11.10 -1.06
N HIS A 58 -2.51 9.90 -0.64
CA HIS A 58 -2.31 8.76 -1.54
C HIS A 58 -2.80 7.49 -0.88
N GLY A 59 -2.99 6.46 -1.68
CA GLY A 59 -3.36 5.16 -1.16
C GLY A 59 -3.09 4.05 -2.16
N PHE A 60 -3.10 2.82 -1.66
CA PHE A 60 -3.10 1.65 -2.53
C PHE A 60 -4.03 0.58 -1.95
N ILE A 61 -4.46 -0.32 -2.82
CA ILE A 61 -5.24 -1.49 -2.44
C ILE A 61 -4.58 -2.70 -3.07
N MET A 62 -4.23 -3.69 -2.25
CA MET A 62 -3.81 -5.00 -2.70
C MET A 62 -4.92 -5.99 -2.43
N THR A 63 -5.19 -6.86 -3.40
CA THR A 63 -6.16 -7.94 -3.22
C THR A 63 -5.39 -9.25 -3.09
N PHE A 64 -5.61 -9.95 -1.98
CA PHE A 64 -5.02 -11.26 -1.71
C PHE A 64 -6.03 -12.37 -1.93
N THR A 65 -5.56 -13.54 -2.34
CA THR A 65 -6.42 -14.72 -2.54
C THR A 65 -7.14 -15.12 -1.28
N ASP A 66 -6.50 -14.94 -0.12
CA ASP A 66 -7.05 -15.25 1.21
C ASP A 66 -6.21 -14.57 2.30
N ALA A 67 -6.64 -14.71 3.55
CA ALA A 67 -5.95 -14.13 4.70
C ALA A 67 -4.57 -14.76 4.93
N SER A 68 -4.40 -16.03 4.59
CA SER A 68 -3.10 -16.70 4.72
C SER A 68 -2.05 -16.08 3.80
N ALA A 69 -2.44 -15.75 2.57
CA ALA A 69 -1.55 -15.07 1.62
C ALA A 69 -1.17 -13.68 2.12
N ARG A 70 -2.14 -12.93 2.68
CA ARG A 70 -1.89 -11.62 3.29
C ARG A 70 -0.89 -11.75 4.45
N ASP A 71 -1.07 -12.74 5.32
CA ASP A 71 -0.19 -12.94 6.47
C ASP A 71 1.24 -13.28 6.04
N ALA A 72 1.39 -14.10 5.00
CA ALA A 72 2.70 -14.43 4.43
C ALA A 72 3.39 -13.19 3.83
N TYR A 73 2.62 -12.31 3.18
CA TYR A 73 3.11 -11.05 2.65
C TYR A 73 3.66 -10.14 3.76
N LEU A 74 2.97 -10.06 4.90
CA LEU A 74 3.37 -9.17 5.99
C LEU A 74 4.75 -9.51 6.57
N ILE A 75 5.19 -10.77 6.48
CA ILE A 75 6.50 -11.20 6.96
C ILE A 75 7.50 -11.46 5.82
N ASN A 76 7.12 -11.18 4.59
CA ASN A 76 7.99 -11.35 3.42
C ASN A 76 9.18 -10.38 3.50
N LEU A 77 10.40 -10.86 3.27
CA LEU A 77 11.62 -10.04 3.38
C LEU A 77 11.65 -8.88 2.42
N ASP A 78 11.17 -9.07 1.19
CA ASP A 78 11.13 -7.98 0.21
C ASP A 78 10.12 -6.92 0.61
N HIS A 79 8.98 -7.32 1.17
CA HIS A 79 8.01 -6.39 1.75
C HIS A 79 8.62 -5.61 2.92
N GLU A 80 9.34 -6.28 3.81
CA GLU A 80 9.96 -5.62 4.97
C GLU A 80 10.97 -4.54 4.53
N LYS A 81 11.76 -4.82 3.50
CA LYS A 81 12.72 -3.86 2.95
C LYS A 81 12.02 -2.65 2.35
N LEU A 82 10.99 -2.88 1.55
CA LEU A 82 10.22 -1.81 0.91
C LEU A 82 9.47 -0.99 1.96
N LYS A 83 8.90 -1.64 2.96
CA LYS A 83 8.23 -0.98 4.08
C LYS A 83 9.16 -0.03 4.82
N THR A 84 10.40 -0.43 5.06
CA THR A 84 11.39 0.43 5.70
C THR A 84 11.65 1.67 4.87
N ALA A 85 11.81 1.53 3.55
CA ALA A 85 12.01 2.66 2.65
C ALA A 85 10.78 3.58 2.60
N GLU A 86 9.58 3.00 2.57
CA GLU A 86 8.32 3.76 2.59
C GLU A 86 8.18 4.56 3.88
N LEU A 87 8.36 3.91 5.03
CA LEU A 87 8.16 4.55 6.34
C LEU A 87 9.12 5.73 6.57
N ALA A 88 10.29 5.73 5.92
CA ALA A 88 11.20 6.87 5.98
C ALA A 88 10.60 8.14 5.34
N LEU A 89 9.64 7.98 4.43
CA LEU A 89 8.99 9.08 3.70
C LEU A 89 7.58 9.40 4.21
N VAL A 90 7.05 8.60 5.15
CA VAL A 90 5.64 8.67 5.56
C VAL A 90 5.50 9.44 6.88
N GLU A 91 4.58 10.41 6.90
CA GLU A 91 4.17 11.11 8.11
C GLU A 91 3.03 10.37 8.80
N LYS A 92 2.06 9.85 8.04
CA LYS A 92 0.91 9.14 8.60
C LYS A 92 0.53 7.98 7.68
N LEU A 93 0.30 6.83 8.29
CA LEU A 93 -0.12 5.62 7.58
C LEU A 93 -1.31 4.99 8.28
N ILE A 94 -2.34 4.65 7.52
CA ILE A 94 -3.48 3.89 8.00
C ILE A 94 -3.57 2.61 7.18
N ILE A 95 -3.62 1.49 7.88
CA ILE A 95 -3.83 0.17 7.26
C ILE A 95 -5.21 -0.33 7.68
N PHE A 96 -5.97 -0.78 6.70
CA PHE A 96 -7.33 -1.26 6.92
C PHE A 96 -7.60 -2.43 5.97
N ASP A 97 -7.96 -3.57 6.51
CA ASP A 97 -8.22 -4.76 5.70
C ASP A 97 -9.70 -5.14 5.76
N ILE A 98 -10.22 -5.61 4.61
CA ILE A 98 -11.59 -6.11 4.52
C ILE A 98 -11.52 -7.52 3.94
N GLU A 99 -12.13 -8.46 4.63
CA GLU A 99 -12.31 -9.83 4.13
C GLU A 99 -13.64 -9.92 3.39
N LEU A 100 -13.61 -10.44 2.19
CA LEU A 100 -14.79 -10.55 1.33
C LEU A 100 -15.59 -11.83 1.56
#